data_2a2afefbf08ccab9afa7a52f27610bb7
#
_entry.id   2a2afefbf08ccab9afa7a52f27610bb7
#
_cell.length_a   1.000
_cell.length_b   1.000
_cell.length_c   1.000
_cell.angle_alpha   90.00
_cell.angle_beta   90.00
_cell.angle_gamma   90.00
#
_symmetry.space_group_name_H-M   'P 1'
#
loop_
_entity.id
_entity.type
_entity.pdbx_description
1 polymer ?
#
loop_
_entity_poly.entity_id
_entity_poly.type
_entity_poly.pdbx_seq_one_letter_code
_entity_poly.pdbx_strand_id
1 'polypeptide(L)'
;MNIIITGGCGFVGSSLCLYLKKNLRKSKILSIDNLSKSYSKFNEKILKKNKIENKKINLGKFNSLKDIKFKADYIIDCSAEPAVEVSKKKIIKVIESNFLSTVNVLEKAKKDQSKLIFISSSRVYPIDSSYKKFKKYLKDKKHLSYMEQSEFTGPKTIYGFTKYSSEKLIEEYSYSDKIKYIINRCGLISGPGQYGKVEQGLVSLWMWRHLNKMNVTYLGHNGKGEQVRDILFIKDFCRLILIQIKTFKIFENNLFCVGGGLKNVTNLKNLTEICKKITKNKIKILRKSKTSIYDIPYYVTSLKKIKKISNWEPKINLEQGLTEIYNWMILNKKKIRNFF
;
A
#
# COMPACT_ATOMS: atom_id res chain seq x y z
N MET A 1 -16.35 -19.07 4.97
CA MET A 1 -15.84 -17.77 5.41
C MET A 1 -16.09 -16.75 4.31
N ASN A 2 -16.69 -15.64 4.67
CA ASN A 2 -17.07 -14.53 3.79
C ASN A 2 -16.13 -13.34 4.02
N ILE A 3 -15.52 -12.85 2.94
CA ILE A 3 -14.53 -11.76 3.02
C ILE A 3 -14.96 -10.62 2.11
N ILE A 4 -15.08 -9.41 2.63
CA ILE A 4 -15.19 -8.19 1.84
C ILE A 4 -13.78 -7.58 1.70
N ILE A 5 -13.41 -7.19 0.48
CA ILE A 5 -12.17 -6.44 0.21
C ILE A 5 -12.55 -5.12 -0.46
N THR A 6 -12.37 -4.02 0.25
CA THR A 6 -12.61 -2.67 -0.30
C THR A 6 -11.40 -2.19 -1.09
N GLY A 7 -11.61 -1.31 -2.08
CA GLY A 7 -10.56 -0.99 -3.04
C GLY A 7 -10.10 -2.22 -3.83
N GLY A 8 -11.00 -3.21 -4.01
CA GLY A 8 -10.67 -4.53 -4.51
C GLY A 8 -10.23 -4.57 -5.98
N CYS A 9 -10.48 -3.51 -6.75
CA CYS A 9 -9.96 -3.36 -8.13
C CYS A 9 -8.71 -2.49 -8.20
N GLY A 10 -8.19 -2.01 -7.06
CA GLY A 10 -6.88 -1.39 -6.92
C GLY A 10 -5.75 -2.42 -6.96
N PHE A 11 -4.50 -1.96 -6.90
CA PHE A 11 -3.32 -2.85 -6.92
C PHE A 11 -3.30 -3.83 -5.75
N VAL A 12 -3.36 -3.33 -4.51
CA VAL A 12 -3.30 -4.17 -3.31
C VAL A 12 -4.55 -5.03 -3.19
N GLY A 13 -5.74 -4.43 -3.36
CA GLY A 13 -7.00 -5.14 -3.23
C GLY A 13 -7.17 -6.28 -4.23
N SER A 14 -6.85 -6.07 -5.52
CA SER A 14 -6.96 -7.12 -6.55
C SER A 14 -5.96 -8.26 -6.32
N SER A 15 -4.75 -7.92 -5.89
CA SER A 15 -3.75 -8.93 -5.52
C SER A 15 -4.21 -9.80 -4.34
N LEU A 16 -4.80 -9.18 -3.31
CA LEU A 16 -5.37 -9.88 -2.16
C LEU A 16 -6.57 -10.75 -2.58
N CYS A 17 -7.50 -10.22 -3.38
CA CYS A 17 -8.64 -10.97 -3.91
C CYS A 17 -8.19 -12.28 -4.56
N LEU A 18 -7.23 -12.19 -5.50
CA LEU A 18 -6.73 -13.36 -6.24
C LEU A 18 -5.94 -14.31 -5.32
N TYR A 19 -5.07 -13.77 -4.47
CA TYR A 19 -4.26 -14.58 -3.57
C TYR A 19 -5.10 -15.33 -2.53
N LEU A 20 -6.06 -14.67 -1.91
CA LEU A 20 -6.94 -15.29 -0.91
C LEU A 20 -7.90 -16.30 -1.55
N LYS A 21 -8.43 -16.02 -2.75
CA LYS A 21 -9.26 -16.99 -3.50
C LYS A 21 -8.53 -18.29 -3.78
N LYS A 22 -7.23 -18.19 -4.14
CA LYS A 22 -6.39 -19.37 -4.38
C LYS A 22 -6.09 -20.16 -3.10
N ASN A 23 -5.84 -19.48 -1.98
CA ASN A 23 -5.35 -20.10 -0.75
C ASN A 23 -6.45 -20.43 0.29
N LEU A 24 -7.66 -19.88 0.12
CA LEU A 24 -8.84 -20.11 0.95
C LEU A 24 -9.99 -20.61 0.07
N ARG A 25 -9.86 -21.82 -0.49
CA ARG A 25 -10.75 -22.36 -1.54
C ARG A 25 -12.25 -22.34 -1.17
N LYS A 26 -12.60 -22.51 0.11
CA LYS A 26 -13.99 -22.50 0.61
C LYS A 26 -14.51 -21.09 0.96
N SER A 27 -13.72 -20.03 0.73
CA SER A 27 -14.15 -18.66 1.01
C SER A 27 -14.93 -18.04 -0.14
N LYS A 28 -15.93 -17.21 0.21
CA LYS A 28 -16.59 -16.29 -0.70
C LYS A 28 -15.95 -14.91 -0.54
N ILE A 29 -15.50 -14.32 -1.63
CA ILE A 29 -14.85 -13.00 -1.65
C ILE A 29 -15.72 -12.05 -2.45
N LEU A 30 -16.05 -10.91 -1.84
CA LEU A 30 -16.73 -9.79 -2.49
C LEU A 30 -15.75 -8.60 -2.56
N SER A 31 -15.47 -8.15 -3.76
CA SER A 31 -14.74 -6.90 -4.03
C SER A 31 -15.72 -5.72 -3.99
N ILE A 32 -15.30 -4.60 -3.40
CA ILE A 32 -16.03 -3.33 -3.45
C ILE A 32 -15.06 -2.26 -3.95
N ASP A 33 -15.39 -1.64 -5.10
CA ASP A 33 -14.55 -0.61 -5.72
C ASP A 33 -15.43 0.31 -6.57
N ASN A 34 -15.09 1.60 -6.64
CA ASN A 34 -15.83 2.57 -7.45
C ASN A 34 -15.37 2.64 -8.90
N LEU A 35 -14.32 1.90 -9.27
CA LEU A 35 -13.71 1.84 -10.60
C LEU A 35 -13.20 3.20 -11.12
N SER A 36 -12.78 4.08 -10.20
CA SER A 36 -12.36 5.45 -10.55
C SER A 36 -10.97 5.54 -11.20
N LYS A 37 -10.14 4.52 -11.07
CA LYS A 37 -8.81 4.47 -11.71
C LYS A 37 -8.91 3.83 -13.09
N SER A 38 -8.13 4.32 -14.06
CA SER A 38 -8.18 3.82 -15.45
C SER A 38 -7.98 2.31 -15.57
N TYR A 39 -7.16 1.73 -14.71
CA TYR A 39 -6.87 0.29 -14.68
C TYR A 39 -7.88 -0.55 -13.89
N SER A 40 -8.76 0.07 -13.09
CA SER A 40 -9.68 -0.69 -12.21
C SER A 40 -10.64 -1.57 -12.98
N LYS A 41 -11.15 -1.11 -14.13
CA LYS A 41 -11.98 -1.93 -15.03
C LYS A 41 -11.22 -3.15 -15.59
N PHE A 42 -9.92 -3.01 -15.84
CA PHE A 42 -9.09 -4.14 -16.27
C PHE A 42 -8.93 -5.17 -15.15
N ASN A 43 -8.64 -4.71 -13.93
CA ASN A 43 -8.57 -5.59 -12.76
C ASN A 43 -9.92 -6.25 -12.46
N GLU A 44 -11.05 -5.52 -12.57
CA GLU A 44 -12.40 -6.10 -12.41
C GLU A 44 -12.64 -7.28 -13.37
N LYS A 45 -12.24 -7.14 -14.65
CA LYS A 45 -12.34 -8.27 -15.62
C LYS A 45 -11.52 -9.48 -15.17
N ILE A 46 -10.33 -9.24 -14.58
CA ILE A 46 -9.50 -10.34 -14.04
C ILE A 46 -10.19 -10.99 -12.83
N LEU A 47 -10.75 -10.20 -11.90
CA LEU A 47 -11.49 -10.72 -10.75
C LEU A 47 -12.69 -11.56 -11.19
N LYS A 48 -13.48 -11.06 -12.14
CA LYS A 48 -14.64 -11.81 -12.70
C LYS A 48 -14.24 -13.15 -13.31
N LYS A 49 -13.13 -13.23 -14.05
CA LYS A 49 -12.58 -14.49 -14.58
C LYS A 49 -12.21 -15.49 -13.47
N ASN A 50 -11.87 -15.00 -12.28
CA ASN A 50 -11.55 -15.80 -11.10
C ASN A 50 -12.76 -16.00 -10.16
N LYS A 51 -13.99 -15.79 -10.67
CA LYS A 51 -15.25 -15.95 -9.92
C LYS A 51 -15.30 -15.08 -8.65
N ILE A 52 -14.79 -13.84 -8.74
CA ILE A 52 -14.85 -12.83 -7.69
C ILE A 52 -15.70 -11.67 -8.23
N GLU A 53 -16.84 -11.42 -7.59
CA GLU A 53 -17.74 -10.33 -7.93
C GLU A 53 -17.16 -9.01 -7.41
N ASN A 54 -17.33 -7.92 -8.18
CA ASN A 54 -17.12 -6.56 -7.72
C ASN A 54 -18.45 -5.81 -7.67
N LYS A 55 -18.77 -5.22 -6.52
CA LYS A 55 -19.84 -4.24 -6.39
C LYS A 55 -19.26 -2.85 -6.62
N LYS A 56 -19.75 -2.16 -7.64
CA LYS A 56 -19.34 -0.80 -7.97
C LYS A 56 -19.98 0.18 -6.99
N ILE A 57 -19.25 0.52 -5.92
CA ILE A 57 -19.73 1.41 -4.85
C ILE A 57 -18.68 2.47 -4.57
N ASN A 58 -19.11 3.73 -4.42
CA ASN A 58 -18.29 4.81 -3.90
C ASN A 58 -18.40 4.85 -2.38
N LEU A 59 -17.39 4.33 -1.69
CA LEU A 59 -17.33 4.27 -0.23
C LEU A 59 -17.24 5.64 0.44
N GLY A 60 -16.87 6.69 -0.29
CA GLY A 60 -16.90 8.07 0.22
C GLY A 60 -18.28 8.69 0.31
N LYS A 61 -19.34 7.99 -0.11
CA LYS A 61 -20.73 8.44 0.08
C LYS A 61 -21.27 7.90 1.40
N PHE A 62 -22.00 8.74 2.13
CA PHE A 62 -22.62 8.36 3.40
C PHE A 62 -23.54 7.12 3.23
N ASN A 63 -23.52 6.22 4.18
CA ASN A 63 -24.31 4.98 4.18
C ASN A 63 -24.11 4.07 2.96
N SER A 64 -22.97 4.17 2.27
CA SER A 64 -22.74 3.48 1.00
C SER A 64 -22.78 1.95 1.09
N LEU A 65 -22.59 1.36 2.26
CA LEU A 65 -22.64 -0.09 2.49
C LEU A 65 -23.93 -0.58 3.16
N LYS A 66 -24.91 0.32 3.41
CA LYS A 66 -26.16 0.01 4.13
C LYS A 66 -26.91 -1.20 3.53
N ASP A 67 -27.02 -1.25 2.20
CA ASP A 67 -27.83 -2.23 1.47
C ASP A 67 -27.04 -3.48 1.04
N ILE A 68 -25.78 -3.60 1.43
CA ILE A 68 -24.97 -4.79 1.13
C ILE A 68 -25.42 -5.95 2.02
N LYS A 69 -26.18 -6.88 1.43
CA LYS A 69 -26.70 -8.09 2.12
C LYS A 69 -25.61 -9.15 2.42
N PHE A 70 -24.45 -9.08 1.77
CA PHE A 70 -23.34 -9.99 2.01
C PHE A 70 -22.81 -9.80 3.43
N LYS A 71 -23.13 -10.75 4.34
CA LYS A 71 -22.62 -10.77 5.71
C LYS A 71 -21.17 -11.23 5.71
N ALA A 72 -20.26 -10.37 6.14
CA ALA A 72 -18.82 -10.65 6.13
C ALA A 72 -18.34 -11.21 7.48
N ASP A 73 -17.46 -12.21 7.45
CA ASP A 73 -16.66 -12.62 8.61
C ASP A 73 -15.44 -11.71 8.78
N TYR A 74 -14.90 -11.23 7.64
CA TYR A 74 -13.75 -10.32 7.59
C TYR A 74 -14.01 -9.19 6.59
N ILE A 75 -13.59 -7.98 6.96
CA ILE A 75 -13.46 -6.86 6.03
C ILE A 75 -11.98 -6.47 5.97
N ILE A 76 -11.42 -6.45 4.76
CA ILE A 76 -10.05 -5.98 4.51
C ILE A 76 -10.17 -4.65 3.80
N ASP A 77 -9.85 -3.55 4.51
CA ASP A 77 -9.99 -2.21 3.95
C ASP A 77 -8.70 -1.74 3.28
N CYS A 78 -8.69 -1.84 1.94
CA CYS A 78 -7.64 -1.32 1.06
C CYS A 78 -8.06 -0.04 0.33
N SER A 79 -9.26 0.50 0.63
CA SER A 79 -9.77 1.69 -0.06
C SER A 79 -8.99 2.94 0.33
N ALA A 80 -8.54 3.68 -0.66
CA ALA A 80 -7.94 5.00 -0.46
C ALA A 80 -7.71 5.75 -1.78
N GLU A 81 -7.63 7.07 -1.70
CA GLU A 81 -6.94 7.92 -2.68
C GLU A 81 -5.53 8.23 -2.14
N PRO A 82 -4.50 7.48 -2.57
CA PRO A 82 -3.17 7.56 -1.98
C PRO A 82 -2.28 8.64 -2.59
N ALA A 83 -2.72 9.32 -3.67
CA ALA A 83 -1.91 10.29 -4.38
C ALA A 83 -1.79 11.60 -3.59
N VAL A 84 -0.59 11.92 -3.12
CA VAL A 84 -0.29 13.13 -2.34
C VAL A 84 -0.59 14.42 -3.13
N GLU A 85 -0.31 14.44 -4.44
CA GLU A 85 -0.60 15.61 -5.28
C GLU A 85 -2.12 15.83 -5.46
N VAL A 86 -2.92 14.76 -5.49
CA VAL A 86 -4.39 14.84 -5.48
C VAL A 86 -4.86 15.46 -4.17
N SER A 87 -4.22 15.13 -3.06
CA SER A 87 -4.59 15.64 -1.74
C SER A 87 -4.39 17.15 -1.59
N LYS A 88 -3.50 17.78 -2.38
CA LYS A 88 -3.34 19.23 -2.42
C LYS A 88 -4.50 19.94 -3.10
N LYS A 89 -5.02 19.36 -4.18
CA LYS A 89 -6.00 20.03 -5.07
C LYS A 89 -7.45 19.65 -4.77
N LYS A 90 -7.68 18.50 -4.13
CA LYS A 90 -9.00 17.90 -3.91
C LYS A 90 -9.12 17.33 -2.51
N ILE A 91 -8.92 18.18 -1.47
CA ILE A 91 -8.91 17.79 -0.06
C ILE A 91 -10.19 17.03 0.33
N ILE A 92 -11.37 17.58 0.01
CA ILE A 92 -12.67 16.97 0.30
C ILE A 92 -12.72 15.55 -0.25
N LYS A 93 -12.35 15.36 -1.52
CA LYS A 93 -12.34 14.03 -2.14
C LYS A 93 -11.42 13.04 -1.42
N VAL A 94 -10.30 13.49 -0.87
CA VAL A 94 -9.39 12.63 -0.11
C VAL A 94 -9.99 12.27 1.25
N ILE A 95 -10.63 13.23 1.94
CA ILE A 95 -11.36 12.98 3.19
C ILE A 95 -12.48 11.97 2.95
N GLU A 96 -13.30 12.17 1.94
CA GLU A 96 -14.38 11.23 1.56
C GLU A 96 -13.83 9.82 1.25
N SER A 97 -12.83 9.74 0.38
CA SER A 97 -12.29 8.46 -0.09
C SER A 97 -11.50 7.69 0.97
N ASN A 98 -10.97 8.35 1.99
CA ASN A 98 -10.11 7.72 2.99
C ASN A 98 -10.76 7.66 4.37
N PHE A 99 -11.30 8.78 4.87
CA PHE A 99 -11.84 8.83 6.23
C PHE A 99 -13.32 8.43 6.26
N LEU A 100 -14.17 9.06 5.45
CA LEU A 100 -15.59 8.70 5.40
C LEU A 100 -15.81 7.26 4.88
N SER A 101 -14.94 6.79 3.97
CA SER A 101 -14.96 5.38 3.57
C SER A 101 -14.68 4.45 4.74
N THR A 102 -13.77 4.80 5.65
CA THR A 102 -13.49 4.02 6.87
C THR A 102 -14.69 4.03 7.81
N VAL A 103 -15.42 5.16 7.97
CA VAL A 103 -16.68 5.21 8.74
C VAL A 103 -17.67 4.18 8.19
N ASN A 104 -17.94 4.18 6.88
CA ASN A 104 -18.85 3.22 6.26
C ASN A 104 -18.41 1.76 6.42
N VAL A 105 -17.10 1.49 6.37
CA VAL A 105 -16.53 0.17 6.62
C VAL A 105 -16.76 -0.26 8.06
N LEU A 106 -16.59 0.64 9.03
CA LEU A 106 -16.80 0.37 10.45
C LEU A 106 -18.29 0.12 10.77
N GLU A 107 -19.20 0.91 10.21
CA GLU A 107 -20.64 0.66 10.34
C GLU A 107 -21.04 -0.72 9.77
N LYS A 108 -20.46 -1.10 8.64
CA LYS A 108 -20.66 -2.44 8.08
C LYS A 108 -20.05 -3.53 8.96
N ALA A 109 -18.85 -3.30 9.51
CA ALA A 109 -18.19 -4.24 10.41
C ALA A 109 -19.01 -4.44 11.70
N LYS A 110 -19.55 -3.37 12.27
CA LYS A 110 -20.46 -3.40 13.43
C LYS A 110 -21.71 -4.20 13.13
N LYS A 111 -22.40 -3.89 12.01
CA LYS A 111 -23.63 -4.60 11.59
C LYS A 111 -23.39 -6.10 11.40
N ASP A 112 -22.28 -6.48 10.78
CA ASP A 112 -21.97 -7.87 10.47
C ASP A 112 -21.29 -8.62 11.62
N GLN A 113 -20.81 -7.92 12.64
CA GLN A 113 -19.89 -8.41 13.69
C GLN A 113 -18.60 -8.98 13.08
N SER A 114 -18.10 -8.34 12.04
CA SER A 114 -16.94 -8.80 11.30
C SER A 114 -15.62 -8.29 11.88
N LYS A 115 -14.56 -9.02 11.64
CA LYS A 115 -13.19 -8.64 11.99
C LYS A 115 -12.63 -7.72 10.91
N LEU A 116 -11.97 -6.63 11.32
CA LEU A 116 -11.40 -5.63 10.41
C LEU A 116 -9.89 -5.80 10.27
N ILE A 117 -9.39 -5.84 9.03
CA ILE A 117 -7.97 -5.68 8.72
C ILE A 117 -7.82 -4.37 7.92
N PHE A 118 -7.27 -3.34 8.55
CA PHE A 118 -7.11 -2.02 7.96
C PHE A 118 -5.71 -1.83 7.38
N ILE A 119 -5.65 -1.43 6.10
CA ILE A 119 -4.39 -1.13 5.43
C ILE A 119 -4.11 0.37 5.58
N SER A 120 -3.30 0.68 6.59
CA SER A 120 -2.78 2.01 6.85
C SER A 120 -1.48 2.25 6.09
N SER A 121 -0.75 3.31 6.42
CA SER A 121 0.38 3.79 5.63
C SER A 121 1.50 4.34 6.52
N SER A 122 2.72 4.26 6.03
CA SER A 122 3.88 4.98 6.58
C SER A 122 3.73 6.51 6.56
N ARG A 123 2.79 7.04 5.78
CA ARG A 123 2.50 8.48 5.72
C ARG A 123 1.84 9.04 6.98
N VAL A 124 1.45 8.18 7.93
CA VAL A 124 0.97 8.61 9.27
C VAL A 124 2.07 9.23 10.12
N TYR A 125 3.33 8.92 9.83
CA TYR A 125 4.46 9.54 10.51
C TYR A 125 4.73 10.96 10.00
N PRO A 126 5.21 11.86 10.88
CA PRO A 126 5.48 13.26 10.51
C PRO A 126 6.57 13.39 9.44
N ILE A 127 6.43 14.38 8.58
CA ILE A 127 7.41 14.72 7.54
C ILE A 127 8.75 15.08 8.19
N ASP A 128 8.75 15.88 9.25
CA ASP A 128 9.96 16.33 9.94
C ASP A 128 10.76 15.18 10.55
N SER A 129 10.08 14.17 11.08
CA SER A 129 10.72 12.93 11.57
C SER A 129 11.52 12.23 10.47
N SER A 130 10.99 12.23 9.23
CA SER A 130 11.69 11.66 8.07
C SER A 130 12.95 12.46 7.71
N TYR A 131 12.88 13.79 7.74
CA TYR A 131 14.04 14.65 7.50
C TYR A 131 15.12 14.49 8.58
N LYS A 132 14.75 14.44 9.87
CA LYS A 132 15.68 14.19 10.98
C LYS A 132 16.42 12.86 10.76
N LYS A 133 15.70 11.78 10.46
CA LYS A 133 16.30 10.47 10.19
C LYS A 133 17.16 10.45 8.92
N PHE A 134 16.76 11.18 7.87
CA PHE A 134 17.54 11.28 6.65
C PHE A 134 18.88 12.00 6.87
N LYS A 135 18.89 13.14 7.57
CA LYS A 135 20.11 13.84 7.94
C LYS A 135 21.07 12.93 8.72
N LYS A 136 20.54 12.20 9.71
CA LYS A 136 21.33 11.25 10.49
C LYS A 136 21.87 10.11 9.63
N TYR A 137 21.05 9.53 8.74
CA TYR A 137 21.52 8.51 7.80
C TYR A 137 22.63 9.02 6.86
N LEU A 138 22.50 10.24 6.34
CA LEU A 138 23.54 10.81 5.46
C LEU A 138 24.87 10.99 6.19
N LYS A 139 24.85 11.33 7.48
CA LYS A 139 26.03 11.48 8.34
C LYS A 139 26.63 10.11 8.69
N ASP A 140 25.85 9.22 9.27
CA ASP A 140 26.33 8.03 9.95
C ASP A 140 26.31 6.77 9.06
N LYS A 141 25.64 6.84 7.90
CA LYS A 141 25.35 5.71 6.99
C LYS A 141 24.63 4.53 7.67
N LYS A 142 24.09 4.74 8.89
CA LYS A 142 23.38 3.73 9.67
C LYS A 142 21.86 3.88 9.49
N HIS A 143 21.19 2.77 9.20
CA HIS A 143 19.75 2.76 9.03
C HIS A 143 19.00 2.84 10.37
N LEU A 144 18.00 3.73 10.42
CA LEU A 144 17.09 3.95 11.54
C LEU A 144 15.68 3.53 11.13
N SER A 145 15.11 2.56 11.84
CA SER A 145 13.78 2.07 11.50
C SER A 145 12.67 2.85 12.21
N TYR A 146 11.49 2.91 11.57
CA TYR A 146 10.24 3.34 12.20
C TYR A 146 9.58 2.16 12.91
N MET A 147 9.14 2.41 14.13
CA MET A 147 8.40 1.47 14.97
C MET A 147 6.99 1.99 15.22
N GLU A 148 6.11 1.15 15.74
CA GLU A 148 4.72 1.47 16.03
C GLU A 148 4.56 2.71 16.94
N GLN A 149 5.46 2.85 17.92
CA GLN A 149 5.50 3.96 18.87
C GLN A 149 6.41 5.13 18.43
N SER A 150 6.90 5.15 17.18
CA SER A 150 7.67 6.30 16.70
C SER A 150 6.84 7.57 16.75
N GLU A 151 7.50 8.72 16.94
CA GLU A 151 6.90 10.05 17.08
C GLU A 151 5.78 10.31 16.06
N PHE A 152 4.64 10.82 16.53
CA PHE A 152 3.45 11.16 15.72
C PHE A 152 3.15 12.65 15.67
N THR A 153 3.76 13.46 16.52
CA THR A 153 3.58 14.91 16.56
C THR A 153 4.27 15.56 15.37
N GLY A 154 3.59 16.48 14.71
CA GLY A 154 4.12 17.23 13.58
C GLY A 154 3.33 17.08 12.28
N PRO A 155 3.71 17.85 11.24
CA PRO A 155 2.98 17.96 9.98
C PRO A 155 2.98 16.66 9.19
N LYS A 156 1.84 16.36 8.57
CA LYS A 156 1.61 15.21 7.70
C LYS A 156 0.98 15.67 6.40
N THR A 157 0.97 14.82 5.40
CA THR A 157 0.10 15.03 4.23
C THR A 157 -1.36 14.83 4.63
N ILE A 158 -2.32 15.43 3.90
CA ILE A 158 -3.76 15.17 4.11
C ILE A 158 -4.04 13.67 4.02
N TYR A 159 -3.43 12.96 3.07
CA TYR A 159 -3.52 11.50 3.00
C TYR A 159 -3.03 10.82 4.30
N GLY A 160 -1.87 11.22 4.80
CA GLY A 160 -1.32 10.66 6.04
C GLY A 160 -2.21 10.98 7.25
N PHE A 161 -2.75 12.19 7.32
CA PHE A 161 -3.67 12.61 8.36
C PHE A 161 -4.97 11.79 8.31
N THR A 162 -5.60 11.61 7.14
CA THR A 162 -6.83 10.81 7.03
C THR A 162 -6.61 9.36 7.44
N LYS A 163 -5.47 8.75 7.07
CA LYS A 163 -5.15 7.38 7.52
C LYS A 163 -4.92 7.30 9.03
N TYR A 164 -4.22 8.29 9.62
CA TYR A 164 -4.02 8.34 11.07
C TYR A 164 -5.33 8.53 11.84
N SER A 165 -6.20 9.44 11.37
CA SER A 165 -7.54 9.63 11.95
C SER A 165 -8.40 8.38 11.85
N SER A 166 -8.29 7.63 10.73
CA SER A 166 -8.96 6.33 10.58
C SER A 166 -8.46 5.29 11.59
N GLU A 167 -7.15 5.25 11.87
CA GLU A 167 -6.61 4.36 12.92
C GLU A 167 -7.23 4.68 14.28
N LYS A 168 -7.34 5.96 14.63
CA LYS A 168 -7.95 6.38 15.91
C LYS A 168 -9.43 6.07 15.97
N LEU A 169 -10.17 6.29 14.88
CA LEU A 169 -11.56 5.93 14.79
C LEU A 169 -11.79 4.42 14.96
N ILE A 170 -10.93 3.57 14.40
CA ILE A 170 -10.99 2.12 14.58
C ILE A 170 -10.78 1.72 16.04
N GLU A 171 -9.84 2.36 16.74
CA GLU A 171 -9.61 2.16 18.18
C GLU A 171 -10.87 2.50 18.99
N GLU A 172 -11.56 3.63 18.70
CA GLU A 172 -12.81 4.05 19.35
C GLU A 172 -13.95 3.05 19.10
N TYR A 173 -14.15 2.59 17.85
CA TYR A 173 -15.15 1.55 17.54
C TYR A 173 -14.81 0.20 18.21
N SER A 174 -13.55 -0.11 18.39
CA SER A 174 -13.17 -1.31 19.15
C SER A 174 -13.53 -1.18 20.64
N TYR A 175 -13.39 0.01 21.20
CA TYR A 175 -13.74 0.27 22.59
C TYR A 175 -15.27 0.25 22.79
N SER A 176 -16.01 1.01 21.97
CA SER A 176 -17.47 1.19 22.11
C SER A 176 -18.27 -0.02 21.59
N ASP A 177 -17.96 -0.51 20.41
CA ASP A 177 -18.74 -1.50 19.67
C ASP A 177 -18.10 -2.89 19.60
N LYS A 178 -16.98 -3.08 20.30
CA LYS A 178 -16.25 -4.36 20.41
C LYS A 178 -15.77 -4.92 19.06
N ILE A 179 -15.57 -4.05 18.05
CA ILE A 179 -15.01 -4.46 16.77
C ILE A 179 -13.56 -4.93 16.97
N LYS A 180 -13.26 -6.13 16.51
CA LYS A 180 -11.91 -6.68 16.52
C LYS A 180 -11.15 -6.27 15.28
N TYR A 181 -9.94 -5.75 15.46
CA TYR A 181 -9.19 -5.17 14.34
C TYR A 181 -7.72 -5.57 14.30
N ILE A 182 -7.13 -5.39 13.14
CA ILE A 182 -5.67 -5.36 12.91
C ILE A 182 -5.37 -4.14 12.04
N ILE A 183 -4.42 -3.31 12.45
CA ILE A 183 -3.95 -2.16 11.66
C ILE A 183 -2.56 -2.46 11.14
N ASN A 184 -2.36 -2.38 9.81
CA ASN A 184 -1.07 -2.54 9.16
C ASN A 184 -0.59 -1.19 8.59
N ARG A 185 0.39 -0.54 9.22
CA ARG A 185 1.08 0.66 8.68
C ARG A 185 2.08 0.22 7.64
N CYS A 186 1.66 0.24 6.39
CA CYS A 186 2.47 -0.25 5.29
C CYS A 186 3.49 0.77 4.80
N GLY A 187 4.72 0.32 4.59
CA GLY A 187 5.74 1.01 3.82
C GLY A 187 5.44 0.98 2.32
N LEU A 188 6.46 1.07 1.49
CA LEU A 188 6.31 1.03 0.04
C LEU A 188 6.03 -0.40 -0.44
N ILE A 189 4.77 -0.69 -0.82
CA ILE A 189 4.39 -1.97 -1.43
C ILE A 189 4.55 -1.86 -2.94
N SER A 190 5.18 -2.88 -3.56
CA SER A 190 5.31 -2.98 -5.01
C SER A 190 5.24 -4.42 -5.49
N GLY A 191 5.03 -4.62 -6.80
CA GLY A 191 4.98 -5.95 -7.40
C GLY A 191 4.23 -6.00 -8.73
N PRO A 192 4.10 -7.20 -9.31
CA PRO A 192 3.26 -7.44 -10.49
C PRO A 192 1.83 -6.95 -10.28
N GLY A 193 1.26 -6.29 -11.28
CA GLY A 193 -0.09 -5.69 -11.21
C GLY A 193 -0.12 -4.23 -10.73
N GLN A 194 1.03 -3.64 -10.35
CA GLN A 194 1.12 -2.22 -10.03
C GLN A 194 1.38 -1.38 -11.29
N TYR A 195 0.48 -0.45 -11.57
CA TYR A 195 0.62 0.51 -12.69
C TYR A 195 1.23 1.80 -12.15
N GLY A 196 2.52 2.01 -12.44
CA GLY A 196 3.27 3.13 -11.92
C GLY A 196 2.97 4.46 -12.61
N LYS A 197 2.74 5.50 -11.83
CA LYS A 197 2.65 6.90 -12.25
C LYS A 197 3.66 7.73 -11.48
N VAL A 198 3.89 8.97 -11.91
CA VAL A 198 4.86 9.86 -11.24
C VAL A 198 4.50 10.05 -9.76
N GLU A 199 3.21 10.11 -9.46
CA GLU A 199 2.70 10.34 -8.10
C GLU A 199 2.55 9.05 -7.26
N GLN A 200 2.58 7.88 -7.90
CA GLN A 200 2.31 6.62 -7.23
C GLN A 200 2.90 5.42 -7.96
N GLY A 201 3.45 4.45 -7.24
CA GLY A 201 3.98 3.23 -7.83
C GLY A 201 5.37 3.40 -8.44
N LEU A 202 6.22 4.16 -7.77
CA LEU A 202 7.59 4.51 -8.17
C LEU A 202 8.39 3.33 -8.73
N VAL A 203 8.39 2.20 -8.03
CA VAL A 203 9.19 1.02 -8.39
C VAL A 203 8.77 0.45 -9.75
N SER A 204 7.45 0.29 -9.94
CA SER A 204 6.90 -0.19 -11.22
C SER A 204 7.11 0.82 -12.35
N LEU A 205 6.99 2.13 -12.06
CA LEU A 205 7.30 3.18 -13.04
C LEU A 205 8.78 3.12 -13.46
N TRP A 206 9.69 2.91 -12.51
CA TRP A 206 11.12 2.78 -12.79
C TRP A 206 11.42 1.63 -13.72
N MET A 207 10.90 0.44 -13.40
CA MET A 207 11.05 -0.74 -14.25
C MET A 207 10.44 -0.55 -15.65
N TRP A 208 9.22 0.05 -15.71
CA TRP A 208 8.56 0.34 -17.00
C TRP A 208 9.38 1.27 -17.89
N ARG A 209 9.94 2.33 -17.31
CA ARG A 209 10.76 3.29 -18.05
C ARG A 209 12.07 2.66 -18.55
N HIS A 210 12.74 1.83 -17.74
CA HIS A 210 13.92 1.08 -18.17
C HIS A 210 13.57 0.09 -19.29
N LEU A 211 12.49 -0.67 -19.15
CA LEU A 211 12.03 -1.62 -20.17
C LEU A 211 11.74 -0.94 -21.52
N ASN A 212 11.24 0.28 -21.51
CA ASN A 212 10.87 1.01 -22.73
C ASN A 212 11.88 2.09 -23.12
N LYS A 213 13.10 2.10 -22.57
CA LYS A 213 14.18 3.06 -22.85
C LYS A 213 13.76 4.53 -22.65
N MET A 214 12.89 4.81 -21.69
CA MET A 214 12.39 6.15 -21.37
C MET A 214 13.23 6.76 -20.25
N ASN A 215 13.38 8.09 -20.27
CA ASN A 215 14.13 8.82 -19.24
C ASN A 215 13.48 8.69 -17.86
N VAL A 216 14.27 8.58 -16.79
CA VAL A 216 13.84 8.76 -15.41
C VAL A 216 14.33 10.07 -14.84
N THR A 217 13.65 10.57 -13.81
CA THR A 217 14.04 11.84 -13.17
C THR A 217 14.22 11.64 -11.66
N TYR A 218 15.40 11.96 -11.15
CA TYR A 218 15.61 12.10 -9.70
C TYR A 218 15.07 13.45 -9.27
N LEU A 219 14.01 13.44 -8.47
CA LEU A 219 13.30 14.63 -8.00
C LEU A 219 13.71 14.95 -6.55
N GLY A 220 13.95 16.23 -6.29
CA GLY A 220 14.30 16.73 -4.94
C GLY A 220 15.71 16.37 -4.49
N HIS A 221 16.10 16.91 -3.34
CA HIS A 221 17.40 16.67 -2.71
C HIS A 221 18.56 16.80 -3.70
N ASN A 222 18.59 17.93 -4.43
CA ASN A 222 19.57 18.25 -5.48
C ASN A 222 19.63 17.20 -6.61
N GLY A 223 18.58 16.45 -6.84
CA GLY A 223 18.55 15.42 -7.89
C GLY A 223 19.55 14.27 -7.67
N LYS A 224 19.96 14.02 -6.43
CA LYS A 224 20.95 12.98 -6.12
C LYS A 224 20.39 11.57 -6.09
N GLY A 225 19.05 11.39 -5.95
CA GLY A 225 18.40 10.08 -5.90
C GLY A 225 18.75 9.25 -4.66
N GLU A 226 19.03 9.92 -3.53
CA GLU A 226 19.48 9.31 -2.28
C GLU A 226 18.33 9.05 -1.27
N GLN A 227 17.09 9.40 -1.64
CA GLN A 227 15.94 9.13 -0.78
C GLN A 227 15.79 7.63 -0.51
N VAL A 228 15.69 7.27 0.76
CA VAL A 228 15.73 5.88 1.23
C VAL A 228 14.34 5.34 1.48
N ARG A 229 14.05 4.14 0.98
CA ARG A 229 12.84 3.34 1.24
C ARG A 229 13.20 1.88 1.43
N ASP A 230 12.36 1.18 2.17
CA ASP A 230 12.30 -0.27 2.11
C ASP A 230 11.10 -0.71 1.25
N ILE A 231 11.30 -1.73 0.42
CA ILE A 231 10.26 -2.23 -0.49
C ILE A 231 9.72 -3.55 0.02
N LEU A 232 8.40 -3.60 0.21
CA LEU A 232 7.66 -4.84 0.48
C LEU A 232 7.02 -5.33 -0.82
N PHE A 233 7.33 -6.56 -1.24
CA PHE A 233 6.72 -7.12 -2.43
C PHE A 233 5.33 -7.67 -2.12
N ILE A 234 4.39 -7.43 -3.04
CA ILE A 234 2.96 -7.69 -2.88
C ILE A 234 2.65 -9.14 -2.47
N LYS A 235 3.41 -10.10 -2.95
CA LYS A 235 3.24 -11.52 -2.61
C LYS A 235 3.54 -11.80 -1.13
N ASP A 236 4.56 -11.17 -0.57
CA ASP A 236 4.87 -11.24 0.87
C ASP A 236 3.79 -10.55 1.71
N PHE A 237 3.27 -9.42 1.24
CA PHE A 237 2.15 -8.75 1.88
C PHE A 237 0.89 -9.62 1.88
N CYS A 238 0.52 -10.22 0.75
CA CYS A 238 -0.62 -11.13 0.67
C CYS A 238 -0.45 -12.35 1.61
N ARG A 239 0.78 -12.86 1.73
CA ARG A 239 1.09 -13.94 2.66
C ARG A 239 0.87 -13.52 4.12
N LEU A 240 1.26 -12.29 4.49
CA LEU A 240 0.98 -11.75 5.82
C LEU A 240 -0.52 -11.70 6.10
N ILE A 241 -1.30 -11.12 5.19
CA ILE A 241 -2.76 -11.00 5.38
C ILE A 241 -3.41 -12.39 5.52
N LEU A 242 -2.95 -13.39 4.76
CA LEU A 242 -3.43 -14.76 4.92
C LEU A 242 -3.11 -15.33 6.31
N ILE A 243 -1.91 -15.08 6.85
CA ILE A 243 -1.53 -15.47 8.21
C ILE A 243 -2.43 -14.76 9.21
N GLN A 244 -2.62 -13.44 9.09
CA GLN A 244 -3.49 -12.65 9.96
C GLN A 244 -4.94 -13.16 9.97
N ILE A 245 -5.47 -13.61 8.83
CA ILE A 245 -6.80 -14.22 8.78
C ILE A 245 -6.83 -15.56 9.51
N LYS A 246 -5.84 -16.43 9.26
CA LYS A 246 -5.79 -17.79 9.83
C LYS A 246 -5.55 -17.81 11.34
N THR A 247 -4.78 -16.87 11.84
CA THR A 247 -4.37 -16.79 13.25
C THR A 247 -4.75 -15.42 13.86
N PHE A 248 -5.93 -14.91 13.52
CA PHE A 248 -6.36 -13.55 13.84
C PHE A 248 -6.17 -13.18 15.32
N LYS A 249 -6.47 -14.10 16.23
CA LYS A 249 -6.44 -13.86 17.68
C LYS A 249 -5.08 -13.36 18.19
N ILE A 250 -3.96 -13.82 17.61
CA ILE A 250 -2.63 -13.37 18.03
C ILE A 250 -2.28 -11.95 17.56
N PHE A 251 -3.01 -11.44 16.55
CA PHE A 251 -2.85 -10.08 16.03
C PHE A 251 -3.95 -9.12 16.49
N GLU A 252 -5.00 -9.64 17.11
CA GLU A 252 -6.22 -8.92 17.46
C GLU A 252 -5.93 -7.65 18.26
N ASN A 253 -6.63 -6.56 17.89
CA ASN A 253 -6.57 -5.25 18.53
C ASN A 253 -5.14 -4.67 18.60
N ASN A 254 -4.37 -4.92 17.56
CA ASN A 254 -3.00 -4.44 17.47
C ASN A 254 -2.70 -3.71 16.16
N LEU A 255 -1.69 -2.85 16.26
CA LEU A 255 -1.12 -2.11 15.15
C LEU A 255 0.31 -2.63 14.88
N PHE A 256 0.63 -2.78 13.59
CA PHE A 256 1.94 -3.27 13.12
C PHE A 256 2.53 -2.38 12.04
N CYS A 257 3.84 -2.14 12.12
CA CYS A 257 4.62 -1.65 11.00
C CYS A 257 4.91 -2.79 10.02
N VAL A 258 4.57 -2.62 8.76
CA VAL A 258 4.66 -3.65 7.71
C VAL A 258 5.42 -3.10 6.51
N GLY A 259 6.57 -3.68 6.19
CA GLY A 259 7.43 -3.21 5.12
C GLY A 259 8.45 -4.26 4.68
N GLY A 260 9.39 -3.85 3.85
CA GLY A 260 10.49 -4.69 3.39
C GLY A 260 11.59 -4.91 4.44
N GLY A 261 11.64 -4.03 5.45
CA GLY A 261 12.66 -4.04 6.49
C GLY A 261 14.07 -3.75 5.96
N LEU A 262 15.07 -3.96 6.81
CA LEU A 262 16.46 -3.63 6.48
C LEU A 262 17.01 -4.39 5.26
N LYS A 263 16.53 -5.61 5.01
CA LYS A 263 16.98 -6.44 3.87
C LYS A 263 16.57 -5.86 2.50
N ASN A 264 15.50 -5.08 2.45
CA ASN A 264 14.94 -4.51 1.22
C ASN A 264 15.04 -2.99 1.15
N VAL A 265 16.01 -2.42 1.87
CA VAL A 265 16.30 -0.99 1.82
C VAL A 265 16.96 -0.64 0.48
N THR A 266 16.48 0.43 -0.13
CA THR A 266 17.02 0.94 -1.39
C THR A 266 16.88 2.45 -1.50
N ASN A 267 17.55 3.03 -2.49
CA ASN A 267 17.36 4.40 -2.97
C ASN A 267 17.22 4.41 -4.49
N LEU A 268 16.95 5.59 -5.09
CA LEU A 268 16.74 5.68 -6.52
C LEU A 268 17.99 5.32 -7.34
N LYS A 269 19.20 5.59 -6.83
CA LYS A 269 20.44 5.18 -7.49
C LYS A 269 20.55 3.66 -7.60
N ASN A 270 20.39 2.97 -6.46
CA ASN A 270 20.46 1.51 -6.42
C ASN A 270 19.32 0.88 -7.25
N LEU A 271 18.09 1.41 -7.15
CA LEU A 271 16.96 0.96 -7.95
C LEU A 271 17.25 1.08 -9.46
N THR A 272 17.90 2.18 -9.88
CA THR A 272 18.31 2.40 -11.28
C THR A 272 19.32 1.35 -11.74
N GLU A 273 20.34 1.06 -10.95
CA GLU A 273 21.34 0.06 -11.31
C GLU A 273 20.76 -1.36 -11.41
N ILE A 274 19.87 -1.73 -10.48
CA ILE A 274 19.18 -3.03 -10.56
C ILE A 274 18.27 -3.10 -11.79
N CYS A 275 17.49 -2.06 -12.09
CA CYS A 275 16.65 -2.01 -13.29
C CYS A 275 17.49 -2.08 -14.58
N LYS A 276 18.63 -1.39 -14.64
CA LYS A 276 19.57 -1.45 -15.76
C LYS A 276 20.13 -2.87 -15.95
N LYS A 277 20.53 -3.53 -14.86
CA LYS A 277 21.02 -4.93 -14.88
C LYS A 277 19.97 -5.88 -15.44
N ILE A 278 18.71 -5.80 -14.95
CA ILE A 278 17.62 -6.68 -15.35
C ILE A 278 17.21 -6.44 -16.81
N THR A 279 17.04 -5.17 -17.22
CA THR A 279 16.56 -4.82 -18.57
C THR A 279 17.67 -4.80 -19.62
N LYS A 280 18.93 -4.76 -19.21
CA LYS A 280 20.11 -4.50 -20.06
C LYS A 280 20.04 -3.17 -20.82
N ASN A 281 19.16 -2.25 -20.42
CA ASN A 281 18.96 -0.95 -21.05
C ASN A 281 19.64 0.16 -20.23
N LYS A 282 20.48 0.97 -20.89
CA LYS A 282 20.96 2.26 -20.37
C LYS A 282 19.95 3.34 -20.75
N ILE A 283 19.56 4.17 -19.79
CA ILE A 283 18.60 5.28 -20.01
C ILE A 283 19.19 6.57 -19.45
N LYS A 284 18.71 7.72 -19.95
CA LYS A 284 19.10 9.04 -19.45
C LYS A 284 18.43 9.31 -18.11
N ILE A 285 19.23 9.77 -17.14
CA ILE A 285 18.76 10.20 -15.83
C ILE A 285 18.72 11.73 -15.82
N LEU A 286 17.52 12.27 -15.69
CA LEU A 286 17.29 13.70 -15.50
C LEU A 286 17.35 14.03 -14.00
N ARG A 287 17.73 15.28 -13.66
CA ARG A 287 17.83 15.73 -12.27
C ARG A 287 17.04 17.00 -12.08
N LYS A 288 16.25 17.06 -10.99
CA LYS A 288 15.52 18.26 -10.56
C LYS A 288 15.77 18.47 -9.07
N SER A 289 16.34 19.62 -8.71
CA SER A 289 16.73 19.94 -7.34
C SER A 289 15.58 20.27 -6.42
N LYS A 290 14.48 20.87 -6.94
CA LYS A 290 13.32 21.32 -6.15
C LYS A 290 12.68 20.16 -5.41
N THR A 291 12.71 20.21 -4.08
CA THR A 291 12.10 19.20 -3.20
C THR A 291 10.66 19.61 -2.86
N SER A 292 9.72 18.69 -2.93
CA SER A 292 8.35 18.93 -2.46
C SER A 292 8.34 19.03 -0.92
N ILE A 293 7.54 19.95 -0.38
CA ILE A 293 7.32 20.05 1.08
C ILE A 293 6.68 18.81 1.69
N TYR A 294 6.08 17.95 0.85
CA TYR A 294 5.45 16.69 1.25
C TYR A 294 6.35 15.47 0.96
N ASP A 295 7.60 15.70 0.57
CA ASP A 295 8.52 14.57 0.38
C ASP A 295 8.84 13.92 1.72
N ILE A 296 9.01 12.62 1.69
CA ILE A 296 9.52 11.84 2.82
C ILE A 296 10.85 11.27 2.36
N PRO A 297 11.98 11.90 2.68
CA PRO A 297 13.28 11.48 2.15
C PRO A 297 13.76 10.14 2.73
N TYR A 298 13.20 9.73 3.87
CA TYR A 298 13.63 8.51 4.55
C TYR A 298 12.47 7.77 5.19
N TYR A 299 12.35 6.49 4.88
CA TYR A 299 11.48 5.56 5.60
C TYR A 299 12.03 4.14 5.51
N VAL A 300 12.24 3.50 6.66
CA VAL A 300 12.61 2.09 6.78
C VAL A 300 11.79 1.47 7.91
N THR A 301 11.15 0.35 7.65
CA THR A 301 10.23 -0.32 8.57
C THR A 301 10.98 -1.18 9.59
N SER A 302 10.61 -1.06 10.87
CA SER A 302 10.97 -2.05 11.89
C SER A 302 10.00 -3.22 11.85
N LEU A 303 10.50 -4.41 11.65
CA LEU A 303 9.71 -5.65 11.67
C LEU A 303 9.72 -6.35 13.04
N LYS A 304 10.30 -5.72 14.09
CA LYS A 304 10.52 -6.36 15.39
C LYS A 304 9.23 -6.89 16.01
N LYS A 305 8.17 -6.07 16.08
CA LYS A 305 6.89 -6.44 16.71
C LYS A 305 6.21 -7.58 15.96
N ILE A 306 6.04 -7.46 14.65
CA ILE A 306 5.32 -8.45 13.84
C ILE A 306 6.09 -9.79 13.79
N LYS A 307 7.42 -9.73 13.72
CA LYS A 307 8.28 -10.93 13.74
C LYS A 307 8.19 -11.66 15.08
N LYS A 308 8.15 -10.92 16.21
CA LYS A 308 8.01 -11.52 17.55
C LYS A 308 6.69 -12.29 17.69
N ILE A 309 5.60 -11.78 17.11
CA ILE A 309 4.25 -12.37 17.28
C ILE A 309 4.00 -13.54 16.32
N SER A 310 4.50 -13.47 15.07
CA SER A 310 4.08 -14.39 14.02
C SER A 310 5.20 -15.10 13.27
N ASN A 311 6.45 -14.83 13.62
CA ASN A 311 7.63 -15.24 12.84
C ASN A 311 7.58 -14.83 11.35
N TRP A 312 6.67 -13.92 10.96
CA TRP A 312 6.59 -13.45 9.60
C TRP A 312 7.71 -12.46 9.29
N GLU A 313 8.33 -12.63 8.14
CA GLU A 313 9.26 -11.68 7.54
C GLU A 313 9.14 -11.72 6.01
N PRO A 314 9.50 -10.65 5.29
CA PRO A 314 9.59 -10.66 3.84
C PRO A 314 10.60 -11.71 3.36
N LYS A 315 10.20 -12.52 2.36
CA LYS A 315 11.05 -13.55 1.75
C LYS A 315 11.65 -13.10 0.43
N ILE A 316 10.96 -12.20 -0.28
CA ILE A 316 11.37 -11.73 -1.61
C ILE A 316 12.35 -10.57 -1.43
N ASN A 317 13.57 -10.71 -1.98
CA ASN A 317 14.56 -9.63 -1.99
C ASN A 317 14.35 -8.66 -3.17
N LEU A 318 15.13 -7.57 -3.20
CA LEU A 318 14.99 -6.51 -4.22
C LEU A 318 15.14 -7.03 -5.64
N GLU A 319 16.15 -7.84 -5.92
CA GLU A 319 16.45 -8.34 -7.28
C GLU A 319 15.36 -9.32 -7.73
N GLN A 320 14.95 -10.23 -6.88
CA GLN A 320 13.84 -11.17 -7.15
C GLN A 320 12.54 -10.43 -7.45
N GLY A 321 12.15 -9.49 -6.59
CA GLY A 321 10.89 -8.77 -6.76
C GLY A 321 10.88 -7.86 -7.99
N LEU A 322 12.00 -7.22 -8.31
CA LEU A 322 12.14 -6.42 -9.54
C LEU A 322 12.11 -7.31 -10.79
N THR A 323 12.70 -8.50 -10.74
CA THR A 323 12.64 -9.48 -11.83
C THR A 323 11.20 -9.99 -12.03
N GLU A 324 10.45 -10.26 -10.96
CA GLU A 324 9.03 -10.63 -11.06
C GLU A 324 8.20 -9.50 -11.72
N ILE A 325 8.45 -8.23 -11.37
CA ILE A 325 7.81 -7.07 -12.01
C ILE A 325 8.15 -7.00 -13.50
N TYR A 326 9.42 -7.14 -13.86
CA TYR A 326 9.90 -7.12 -15.23
C TYR A 326 9.25 -8.22 -16.09
N ASN A 327 9.26 -9.47 -15.62
CA ASN A 327 8.67 -10.60 -16.33
C ASN A 327 7.15 -10.39 -16.53
N TRP A 328 6.46 -9.92 -15.50
CA TRP A 328 5.04 -9.58 -15.61
C TRP A 328 4.77 -8.48 -16.64
N MET A 329 5.61 -7.45 -16.67
CA MET A 329 5.49 -6.36 -17.65
C MET A 329 5.70 -6.84 -19.08
N ILE A 330 6.67 -7.70 -19.33
CA ILE A 330 6.91 -8.28 -20.67
C ILE A 330 5.68 -9.06 -21.11
N LEU A 331 5.20 -10.00 -20.30
CA LEU A 331 4.05 -10.85 -20.62
C LEU A 331 2.75 -10.06 -20.88
N ASN A 332 2.62 -8.87 -20.29
CA ASN A 332 1.41 -8.07 -20.38
C ASN A 332 1.61 -6.75 -21.16
N LYS A 333 2.77 -6.50 -21.77
CA LYS A 333 3.18 -5.21 -22.33
C LYS A 333 2.10 -4.54 -23.18
N LYS A 334 1.51 -5.27 -24.13
CA LYS A 334 0.46 -4.75 -25.03
C LYS A 334 -0.80 -4.33 -24.28
N LYS A 335 -1.17 -5.03 -23.19
CA LYS A 335 -2.41 -4.79 -22.42
C LYS A 335 -2.28 -3.64 -21.44
N ILE A 336 -1.06 -3.37 -20.94
CA ILE A 336 -0.83 -2.44 -19.82
C ILE A 336 -0.23 -1.09 -20.20
N ARG A 337 0.26 -0.94 -21.45
CA ARG A 337 0.97 0.27 -21.92
C ARG A 337 0.23 1.58 -21.65
N ASN A 338 -1.09 1.57 -21.69
CA ASN A 338 -1.92 2.76 -21.50
C ASN A 338 -2.14 3.12 -20.01
N PHE A 339 -1.61 2.34 -19.08
CA PHE A 339 -1.76 2.57 -17.64
C PHE A 339 -0.52 3.20 -16.98
N PHE A 340 0.62 3.26 -17.71
CA PHE A 340 1.89 3.86 -17.28
C PHE A 340 2.11 5.28 -17.78
#